data_24f90a3b4c983bc90235529b6588229e
#
_entry.id   24f90a3b4c983bc90235529b6588229e
#
_cell.length_a   1.000
_cell.length_b   1.000
_cell.length_c   1.000
_cell.angle_alpha   90.00
_cell.angle_beta   90.00
_cell.angle_gamma   90.00
#
_symmetry.space_group_name_H-M   'P 1'
#
loop_
_entity.id
_entity.type
_entity.pdbx_description
1 polymer ?
#
loop_
_entity_poly.entity_id
_entity_poly.type
_entity_poly.pdbx_seq_one_letter_code
_entity_poly.pdbx_strand_id
1 'polypeptide(L)'
;MGDGCTIAGAWKGLKDLCAAGFIDRLPRLISVQAEGCCPLNRAIQTGEPWRPMEENTLADSIAVGVPRNADKALAAIRESRGLAVTVSDEEILDAMRLLGRTQGIFGEPAGVTGTAGIKKALELGLIDPDSTVVSVVTGNGLKDVQSGIRASGEPMLVPPDMDALLSAFAQRRIAP
;
A
#
# COMPACT_ATOMS: atom_id res chain seq x y z
N MET A 1 -5.97 -2.10 2.15
CA MET A 1 -7.01 -2.59 3.10
C MET A 1 -7.75 -3.73 2.44
N GLY A 2 -7.73 -4.96 3.04
CA GLY A 2 -8.48 -6.12 2.57
C GLY A 2 -9.77 -6.30 3.40
N ASP A 3 -9.77 -7.28 4.30
CA ASP A 3 -10.90 -7.65 5.17
C ASP A 3 -11.45 -6.53 6.09
N GLY A 4 -10.71 -5.44 6.28
CA GLY A 4 -11.07 -4.37 7.19
C GLY A 4 -10.70 -4.63 8.67
N CYS A 5 -10.16 -5.80 9.00
CA CYS A 5 -9.84 -6.16 10.39
C CYS A 5 -8.72 -5.28 10.98
N THR A 6 -7.63 -5.08 10.23
CA THR A 6 -6.48 -4.30 10.69
C THR A 6 -6.84 -2.85 10.97
N ILE A 7 -7.54 -2.19 10.03
CA ILE A 7 -7.90 -0.78 10.20
C ILE A 7 -8.93 -0.56 11.33
N ALA A 8 -9.87 -1.50 11.47
CA ALA A 8 -10.83 -1.45 12.57
C ALA A 8 -10.16 -1.69 13.93
N GLY A 9 -9.21 -2.63 13.99
CA GLY A 9 -8.41 -2.90 15.20
C GLY A 9 -7.52 -1.71 15.57
N ALA A 10 -6.83 -1.12 14.59
CA ALA A 10 -6.02 0.08 14.79
C ALA A 10 -6.88 1.24 15.33
N TRP A 11 -8.06 1.48 14.74
CA TRP A 11 -8.97 2.53 15.20
C TRP A 11 -9.45 2.30 16.63
N LYS A 12 -9.80 1.07 16.97
CA LYS A 12 -10.17 0.71 18.35
C LYS A 12 -9.00 0.98 19.31
N GLY A 13 -7.79 0.52 18.98
CA GLY A 13 -6.61 0.74 19.81
C GLY A 13 -6.27 2.22 20.00
N LEU A 14 -6.36 3.03 18.95
CA LEU A 14 -6.15 4.48 19.02
C LEU A 14 -7.18 5.17 19.94
N LYS A 15 -8.45 4.76 19.88
CA LYS A 15 -9.48 5.25 20.81
C LYS A 15 -9.19 4.87 22.25
N ASP A 16 -8.72 3.64 22.50
CA ASP A 16 -8.33 3.19 23.84
C ASP A 16 -7.14 4.01 24.38
N LEU A 17 -6.11 4.24 23.55
CA LEU A 17 -4.95 5.04 23.91
C LEU A 17 -5.35 6.50 24.23
N CYS A 18 -6.27 7.06 23.46
CA CYS A 18 -6.78 8.41 23.71
C CYS A 18 -7.58 8.44 25.02
N ALA A 19 -8.47 7.48 25.25
CA ALA A 19 -9.26 7.39 26.47
C ALA A 19 -8.39 7.18 27.74
N ALA A 20 -7.29 6.46 27.58
CA ALA A 20 -6.30 6.21 28.67
C ALA A 20 -5.31 7.39 28.86
N GLY A 21 -5.38 8.45 28.04
CA GLY A 21 -4.53 9.63 28.13
C GLY A 21 -3.11 9.44 27.59
N PHE A 22 -2.83 8.37 26.81
CA PHE A 22 -1.51 8.16 26.18
C PHE A 22 -1.32 9.03 24.93
N ILE A 23 -2.40 9.41 24.27
CA ILE A 23 -2.40 10.34 23.14
C ILE A 23 -3.52 11.37 23.36
N ASP A 24 -3.29 12.59 22.91
CA ASP A 24 -4.21 13.72 23.08
C ASP A 24 -5.17 13.93 21.89
N ARG A 25 -4.88 13.28 20.76
CA ARG A 25 -5.67 13.39 19.53
C ARG A 25 -5.71 12.10 18.75
N LEU A 26 -6.81 11.87 18.05
CA LEU A 26 -6.97 10.76 17.12
C LEU A 26 -6.51 11.15 15.71
N PRO A 27 -5.76 10.28 15.02
CA PRO A 27 -5.37 10.54 13.64
C PRO A 27 -6.54 10.32 12.68
N ARG A 28 -6.45 10.90 11.50
CA ARG A 28 -7.29 10.52 10.35
C ARG A 28 -6.80 9.21 9.76
N LEU A 29 -7.69 8.32 9.39
CA LEU A 29 -7.36 7.06 8.75
C LEU A 29 -7.53 7.18 7.23
N ILE A 30 -6.58 6.66 6.48
CA ILE A 30 -6.65 6.57 5.02
C ILE A 30 -6.82 5.11 4.63
N SER A 31 -7.95 4.80 4.00
CA SER A 31 -8.16 3.50 3.39
C SER A 31 -7.51 3.46 2.01
N VAL A 32 -6.60 2.52 1.78
CA VAL A 32 -6.05 2.28 0.46
C VAL A 32 -6.43 0.88 0.00
N GLN A 33 -7.06 0.76 -1.16
CA GLN A 33 -7.38 -0.50 -1.82
C GLN A 33 -6.86 -0.49 -3.26
N ALA A 34 -6.58 -1.68 -3.80
CA ALA A 34 -6.25 -1.85 -5.20
C ALA A 34 -7.49 -1.64 -6.09
N GLU A 35 -7.33 -1.03 -7.26
CA GLU A 35 -8.42 -0.76 -8.20
C GLU A 35 -9.19 -2.01 -8.61
N GLY A 36 -8.47 -3.12 -8.81
CA GLY A 36 -9.05 -4.40 -9.15
C GLY A 36 -9.79 -5.12 -8.00
N CYS A 37 -9.72 -4.59 -6.75
CA CYS A 37 -10.48 -5.09 -5.61
C CYS A 37 -10.66 -4.00 -4.55
N CYS A 38 -11.70 -3.16 -4.67
CA CYS A 38 -11.91 -1.99 -3.82
C CYS A 38 -13.35 -1.81 -3.30
N PRO A 39 -14.01 -2.86 -2.79
CA PRO A 39 -15.43 -2.80 -2.43
C PRO A 39 -15.73 -1.74 -1.35
N LEU A 40 -14.84 -1.59 -0.36
CA LEU A 40 -15.04 -0.63 0.73
C LEU A 40 -14.73 0.80 0.30
N ASN A 41 -13.68 1.01 -0.51
CA ASN A 41 -13.37 2.33 -1.03
C ASN A 41 -14.50 2.87 -1.93
N ARG A 42 -15.10 2.00 -2.76
CA ARG A 42 -16.29 2.38 -3.54
C ARG A 42 -17.43 2.86 -2.64
N ALA A 43 -17.74 2.12 -1.57
CA ALA A 43 -18.77 2.51 -0.63
C ALA A 43 -18.48 3.85 0.07
N ILE A 44 -17.22 4.12 0.41
CA ILE A 44 -16.81 5.40 1.02
C ILE A 44 -16.96 6.55 0.01
N GLN A 45 -16.54 6.34 -1.24
CA GLN A 45 -16.53 7.36 -2.28
C GLN A 45 -17.93 7.69 -2.81
N THR A 46 -18.81 6.67 -2.92
CA THR A 46 -20.17 6.87 -3.44
C THR A 46 -21.21 7.18 -2.37
N GLY A 47 -20.91 6.83 -1.11
CA GLY A 47 -21.88 6.89 -0.01
C GLY A 47 -22.92 5.75 -0.02
N GLU A 48 -22.83 4.83 -0.97
CA GLU A 48 -23.72 3.67 -1.07
C GLU A 48 -23.26 2.51 -0.17
N PRO A 49 -24.15 1.55 0.13
CA PRO A 49 -23.75 0.31 0.80
C PRO A 49 -22.68 -0.43 -0.03
N TRP A 50 -21.69 -1.01 0.66
CA TRP A 50 -20.70 -1.83 -0.03
C TRP A 50 -21.34 -3.08 -0.67
N ARG A 51 -20.77 -3.54 -1.76
CA ARG A 51 -21.19 -4.74 -2.49
C ARG A 51 -19.97 -5.64 -2.76
N PRO A 52 -20.17 -6.96 -2.82
CA PRO A 52 -19.14 -7.89 -3.27
C PRO A 52 -18.54 -7.47 -4.62
N MET A 53 -17.25 -7.74 -4.80
CA MET A 53 -16.52 -7.44 -6.01
C MET A 53 -15.58 -8.61 -6.35
N GLU A 54 -15.34 -8.84 -7.63
CA GLU A 54 -14.29 -9.77 -8.08
C GLU A 54 -12.90 -9.28 -7.66
N GLU A 55 -12.00 -10.22 -7.48
CA GLU A 55 -10.63 -9.99 -7.03
C GLU A 55 -9.70 -10.05 -8.25
N ASN A 56 -9.21 -8.91 -8.71
CA ASN A 56 -8.31 -8.79 -9.86
C ASN A 56 -7.19 -7.79 -9.55
N THR A 57 -6.25 -8.20 -8.71
CA THR A 57 -5.07 -7.40 -8.34
C THR A 57 -3.90 -8.31 -7.99
N LEU A 58 -2.67 -7.86 -8.26
CA LEU A 58 -1.45 -8.52 -7.81
C LEU A 58 -1.24 -8.45 -6.28
N ALA A 59 -1.94 -7.56 -5.60
CA ALA A 59 -1.84 -7.40 -4.14
C ALA A 59 -2.68 -8.46 -3.40
N ASP A 60 -2.29 -9.73 -3.49
CA ASP A 60 -3.01 -10.90 -3.02
C ASP A 60 -3.55 -10.77 -1.61
N SER A 61 -2.71 -10.39 -0.64
CA SER A 61 -3.12 -10.31 0.78
C SER A 61 -4.18 -9.23 1.09
N ILE A 62 -4.51 -8.37 0.14
CA ILE A 62 -5.62 -7.40 0.24
C ILE A 62 -6.69 -7.59 -0.84
N ALA A 63 -6.55 -8.63 -1.68
CA ALA A 63 -7.56 -9.02 -2.65
C ALA A 63 -8.72 -9.71 -1.91
N VAL A 64 -9.65 -8.93 -1.39
CA VAL A 64 -10.80 -9.40 -0.60
C VAL A 64 -12.06 -8.77 -1.14
N GLY A 65 -12.74 -9.49 -2.03
CA GLY A 65 -13.97 -9.04 -2.67
C GLY A 65 -15.19 -9.05 -1.74
N VAL A 66 -15.14 -9.87 -0.67
CA VAL A 66 -16.18 -9.96 0.36
C VAL A 66 -15.56 -9.72 1.74
N PRO A 67 -15.33 -8.45 2.14
CA PRO A 67 -14.69 -8.13 3.42
C PRO A 67 -15.52 -8.58 4.62
N ARG A 68 -14.91 -9.40 5.50
CA ARG A 68 -15.58 -9.95 6.70
C ARG A 68 -15.85 -8.92 7.81
N ASN A 69 -15.10 -7.82 7.81
CA ASN A 69 -15.21 -6.77 8.84
C ASN A 69 -15.53 -5.40 8.24
N ALA A 70 -16.31 -5.39 7.16
CA ALA A 70 -16.67 -4.22 6.39
C ALA A 70 -17.23 -3.08 7.26
N ASP A 71 -18.25 -3.37 8.05
CA ASP A 71 -18.98 -2.35 8.83
C ASP A 71 -18.08 -1.61 9.82
N LYS A 72 -17.21 -2.35 10.53
CA LYS A 72 -16.26 -1.73 11.46
C LYS A 72 -15.18 -0.93 10.75
N ALA A 73 -14.72 -1.39 9.59
CA ALA A 73 -13.77 -0.65 8.77
C ALA A 73 -14.37 0.65 8.24
N LEU A 74 -15.60 0.60 7.71
CA LEU A 74 -16.32 1.78 7.25
C LEU A 74 -16.60 2.77 8.39
N ALA A 75 -16.98 2.27 9.57
CA ALA A 75 -17.16 3.09 10.76
C ALA A 75 -15.84 3.78 11.15
N ALA A 76 -14.71 3.05 11.17
CA ALA A 76 -13.40 3.61 11.51
C ALA A 76 -13.00 4.77 10.57
N ILE A 77 -13.21 4.61 9.27
CA ILE A 77 -12.92 5.67 8.30
C ILE A 77 -13.84 6.88 8.51
N ARG A 78 -15.14 6.67 8.72
CA ARG A 78 -16.10 7.76 8.96
C ARG A 78 -15.82 8.51 10.27
N GLU A 79 -15.65 7.78 11.37
CA GLU A 79 -15.37 8.35 12.70
C GLU A 79 -14.07 9.15 12.73
N SER A 80 -13.02 8.68 12.03
CA SER A 80 -11.73 9.36 11.93
C SER A 80 -11.77 10.56 10.96
N ARG A 81 -12.88 10.84 10.29
CA ARG A 81 -12.98 11.78 9.16
C ARG A 81 -11.94 11.46 8.09
N GLY A 82 -11.72 10.16 7.90
CA GLY A 82 -10.76 9.62 6.98
C GLY A 82 -11.17 9.75 5.51
N LEU A 83 -10.36 9.18 4.66
CA LEU A 83 -10.61 9.18 3.22
C LEU A 83 -10.24 7.83 2.59
N ALA A 84 -10.68 7.63 1.36
CA ALA A 84 -10.40 6.42 0.58
C ALA A 84 -9.61 6.78 -0.67
N VAL A 85 -8.50 6.10 -0.89
CA VAL A 85 -7.65 6.22 -2.07
C VAL A 85 -7.56 4.86 -2.75
N THR A 86 -7.88 4.82 -4.04
CA THR A 86 -7.77 3.60 -4.84
C THR A 86 -6.55 3.72 -5.75
N VAL A 87 -5.72 2.68 -5.79
CA VAL A 87 -4.47 2.64 -6.54
C VAL A 87 -4.47 1.48 -7.53
N SER A 88 -3.84 1.67 -8.69
CA SER A 88 -3.63 0.61 -9.66
C SER A 88 -2.50 -0.33 -9.24
N ASP A 89 -2.44 -1.51 -9.86
CA ASP A 89 -1.35 -2.46 -9.66
C ASP A 89 0.02 -1.86 -10.05
N GLU A 90 0.08 -1.01 -11.07
CA GLU A 90 1.33 -0.36 -11.46
C GLU A 90 1.77 0.70 -10.43
N GLU A 91 0.84 1.46 -9.85
CA GLU A 91 1.15 2.38 -8.74
C GLU A 91 1.68 1.62 -7.50
N ILE A 92 1.20 0.39 -7.27
CA ILE A 92 1.72 -0.48 -6.21
C ILE A 92 3.15 -0.95 -6.52
N LEU A 93 3.42 -1.40 -7.75
CA LEU A 93 4.77 -1.77 -8.18
C LEU A 93 5.74 -0.59 -8.12
N ASP A 94 5.28 0.61 -8.47
CA ASP A 94 6.08 1.84 -8.32
C ASP A 94 6.41 2.16 -6.87
N ALA A 95 5.48 1.91 -5.94
CA ALA A 95 5.73 2.06 -4.51
C ALA A 95 6.78 1.05 -4.01
N MET A 96 6.77 -0.20 -4.52
CA MET A 96 7.83 -1.17 -4.22
C MET A 96 9.20 -0.64 -4.68
N ARG A 97 9.29 -0.16 -5.92
CA ARG A 97 10.51 0.44 -6.50
C ARG A 97 10.99 1.64 -5.68
N LEU A 98 10.05 2.52 -5.31
CA LEU A 98 10.34 3.73 -4.55
C LEU A 98 10.94 3.38 -3.19
N LEU A 99 10.28 2.56 -2.40
CA LEU A 99 10.75 2.15 -1.07
C LEU A 99 12.09 1.41 -1.14
N GLY A 100 12.26 0.51 -2.12
CA GLY A 100 13.52 -0.20 -2.33
C GLY A 100 14.68 0.75 -2.59
N ARG A 101 14.50 1.72 -3.50
CA ARG A 101 15.56 2.67 -3.90
C ARG A 101 15.86 3.74 -2.86
N THR A 102 14.86 4.21 -2.13
CA THR A 102 15.03 5.37 -1.23
C THR A 102 15.25 4.98 0.22
N GLN A 103 14.71 3.83 0.65
CA GLN A 103 14.72 3.40 2.05
C GLN A 103 15.34 2.02 2.28
N GLY A 104 15.69 1.27 1.22
CA GLY A 104 16.15 -0.11 1.34
C GLY A 104 15.06 -1.07 1.87
N ILE A 105 13.79 -0.68 1.77
CA ILE A 105 12.66 -1.50 2.26
C ILE A 105 12.11 -2.32 1.11
N PHE A 106 12.15 -3.65 1.25
CA PHE A 106 11.55 -4.59 0.30
C PHE A 106 10.22 -5.12 0.87
N GLY A 107 9.13 -4.45 0.54
CA GLY A 107 7.78 -4.86 0.93
C GLY A 107 7.06 -5.62 -0.19
N GLU A 108 6.15 -6.53 0.17
CA GLU A 108 5.23 -7.18 -0.77
C GLU A 108 4.20 -6.17 -1.33
N PRO A 109 3.55 -6.44 -2.46
CA PRO A 109 2.54 -5.53 -3.05
C PRO A 109 1.49 -5.07 -2.05
N ALA A 110 0.86 -6.00 -1.34
CA ALA A 110 -0.14 -5.66 -0.32
C ALA A 110 0.42 -4.79 0.81
N GLY A 111 1.68 -5.05 1.22
CA GLY A 111 2.36 -4.31 2.28
C GLY A 111 2.70 -2.88 1.90
N VAL A 112 2.98 -2.59 0.63
CA VAL A 112 3.36 -1.24 0.17
C VAL A 112 2.19 -0.45 -0.43
N THR A 113 1.02 -1.06 -0.56
CA THR A 113 -0.18 -0.39 -1.09
C THR A 113 -0.50 0.91 -0.32
N GLY A 114 -0.25 0.94 0.99
CA GLY A 114 -0.38 2.17 1.79
C GLY A 114 0.53 3.30 1.29
N THR A 115 1.77 2.99 0.92
CA THR A 115 2.73 3.97 0.37
C THR A 115 2.29 4.47 -1.01
N ALA A 116 1.78 3.58 -1.88
CA ALA A 116 1.18 3.99 -3.15
C ALA A 116 0.01 4.98 -2.93
N GLY A 117 -0.84 4.68 -1.95
CA GLY A 117 -1.95 5.56 -1.57
C GLY A 117 -1.52 6.92 -1.04
N ILE A 118 -0.43 6.99 -0.26
CA ILE A 118 0.14 8.28 0.20
C ILE A 118 0.59 9.11 -0.99
N LYS A 119 1.38 8.52 -1.89
CA LYS A 119 1.85 9.21 -3.10
C LYS A 119 0.68 9.78 -3.89
N LYS A 120 -0.32 8.96 -4.19
CA LYS A 120 -1.52 9.37 -4.93
C LYS A 120 -2.34 10.43 -4.19
N ALA A 121 -2.48 10.31 -2.87
CA ALA A 121 -3.19 11.30 -2.06
C ALA A 121 -2.50 12.68 -2.08
N LEU A 122 -1.17 12.71 -2.09
CA LEU A 122 -0.38 13.94 -2.25
C LEU A 122 -0.57 14.55 -3.64
N GLU A 123 -0.49 13.74 -4.69
CA GLU A 123 -0.69 14.17 -6.09
C GLU A 123 -2.09 14.75 -6.33
N LEU A 124 -3.09 14.21 -5.63
CA LEU A 124 -4.48 14.67 -5.70
C LEU A 124 -4.80 15.82 -4.71
N GLY A 125 -3.84 16.27 -3.90
CA GLY A 125 -4.06 17.31 -2.89
C GLY A 125 -5.01 16.90 -1.77
N LEU A 126 -5.18 15.61 -1.51
CA LEU A 126 -6.07 15.07 -0.47
C LEU A 126 -5.45 15.11 0.93
N ILE A 127 -4.14 15.20 1.01
CA ILE A 127 -3.36 15.37 2.23
C ILE A 127 -2.36 16.51 2.06
N ASP A 128 -2.11 17.21 3.15
CA ASP A 128 -1.13 18.29 3.18
C ASP A 128 0.30 17.70 3.13
N PRO A 129 1.19 18.19 2.26
CA PRO A 129 2.60 17.75 2.19
C PRO A 129 3.35 17.83 3.53
N ASP A 130 2.99 18.76 4.38
CA ASP A 130 3.61 18.95 5.70
C ASP A 130 3.01 18.03 6.78
N SER A 131 2.03 17.21 6.44
CA SER A 131 1.40 16.27 7.37
C SER A 131 2.35 15.14 7.78
N THR A 132 2.35 14.78 9.05
CA THR A 132 2.95 13.52 9.49
C THR A 132 2.05 12.35 9.09
N VAL A 133 2.57 11.48 8.22
CA VAL A 133 1.83 10.31 7.74
C VAL A 133 2.57 9.03 8.15
N VAL A 134 1.83 8.07 8.67
CA VAL A 134 2.37 6.74 9.03
C VAL A 134 1.77 5.69 8.10
N SER A 135 2.64 4.95 7.42
CA SER A 135 2.26 3.76 6.66
C SER A 135 2.90 2.52 7.27
N VAL A 136 2.12 1.47 7.45
CA VAL A 136 2.62 0.20 7.96
C VAL A 136 2.90 -0.72 6.79
N VAL A 137 4.18 -1.02 6.55
CA VAL A 137 4.60 -2.03 5.58
C VAL A 137 4.45 -3.40 6.24
N THR A 138 3.36 -4.09 5.94
CA THR A 138 2.90 -5.26 6.71
C THR A 138 3.53 -6.58 6.29
N GLY A 139 4.08 -6.67 5.07
CA GLY A 139 4.67 -7.91 4.57
C GLY A 139 5.96 -7.68 3.80
N ASN A 140 6.89 -8.63 3.95
CA ASN A 140 8.17 -8.63 3.24
C ASN A 140 7.99 -9.07 1.79
N GLY A 141 8.74 -8.48 0.86
CA GLY A 141 8.68 -8.78 -0.58
C GLY A 141 9.06 -10.21 -0.94
N LEU A 142 9.77 -10.94 -0.08
CA LEU A 142 10.07 -12.36 -0.29
C LEU A 142 8.82 -13.26 -0.22
N LYS A 143 7.70 -12.77 0.28
CA LYS A 143 6.41 -13.47 0.22
C LYS A 143 5.85 -13.55 -1.20
N ASP A 144 6.22 -12.59 -2.05
CA ASP A 144 5.80 -12.52 -3.45
C ASP A 144 7.00 -12.17 -4.35
N VAL A 145 7.83 -13.16 -4.61
CA VAL A 145 9.04 -13.01 -5.42
C VAL A 145 8.71 -12.63 -6.87
N GLN A 146 7.58 -13.10 -7.40
CA GLN A 146 7.18 -12.80 -8.78
C GLN A 146 6.87 -11.31 -8.96
N SER A 147 6.12 -10.72 -8.05
CA SER A 147 5.89 -9.27 -8.05
C SER A 147 7.17 -8.49 -7.78
N GLY A 148 8.09 -9.01 -6.95
CA GLY A 148 9.41 -8.45 -6.76
C GLY A 148 10.21 -8.37 -8.06
N ILE A 149 10.27 -9.46 -8.84
CA ILE A 149 10.91 -9.51 -10.17
C ILE A 149 10.20 -8.55 -11.13
N ARG A 150 8.88 -8.57 -11.17
CA ARG A 150 8.09 -7.64 -12.00
C ARG A 150 8.36 -6.16 -11.65
N ALA A 151 8.55 -5.85 -10.38
CA ALA A 151 8.89 -4.49 -9.94
C ALA A 151 10.31 -4.08 -10.30
N SER A 152 11.32 -4.95 -10.09
CA SER A 152 12.73 -4.62 -10.24
C SER A 152 13.33 -4.97 -11.61
N GLY A 153 12.65 -5.82 -12.38
CA GLY A 153 13.19 -6.48 -13.57
C GLY A 153 13.99 -7.75 -13.25
N GLU A 154 14.28 -8.50 -14.29
CA GLU A 154 15.07 -9.71 -14.14
C GLU A 154 16.54 -9.41 -13.84
N PRO A 155 17.21 -10.26 -13.03
CA PRO A 155 18.63 -10.13 -12.77
C PRO A 155 19.44 -10.28 -14.05
N MET A 156 20.51 -9.54 -14.16
CA MET A 156 21.43 -9.64 -15.29
C MET A 156 22.36 -10.84 -15.11
N LEU A 157 22.32 -11.75 -16.07
CA LEU A 157 23.26 -12.87 -16.11
C LEU A 157 24.55 -12.40 -16.83
N VAL A 158 25.65 -12.42 -16.11
CA VAL A 158 26.96 -12.03 -16.64
C VAL A 158 27.94 -13.17 -16.37
N PRO A 159 28.79 -13.60 -17.36
CA PRO A 159 29.88 -14.53 -17.10
C PRO A 159 30.80 -14.00 -15.98
N PRO A 160 31.53 -14.86 -15.25
CA PRO A 160 32.46 -14.44 -14.21
C PRO A 160 33.75 -13.87 -14.82
N ASP A 161 33.61 -12.78 -15.55
CA ASP A 161 34.65 -12.07 -16.29
C ASP A 161 34.45 -10.55 -16.17
N MET A 162 35.51 -9.81 -15.90
CA MET A 162 35.45 -8.38 -15.64
C MET A 162 35.06 -7.56 -16.88
N ASP A 163 35.59 -7.93 -18.07
CA ASP A 163 35.29 -7.19 -19.29
C ASP A 163 33.82 -7.41 -19.71
N ALA A 164 33.31 -8.61 -19.52
CA ALA A 164 31.90 -8.92 -19.72
C ALA A 164 31.01 -8.11 -18.76
N LEU A 165 31.39 -7.98 -17.49
CA LEU A 165 30.67 -7.19 -16.50
C LEU A 165 30.65 -5.69 -16.87
N LEU A 166 31.80 -5.13 -17.20
CA LEU A 166 31.92 -3.71 -17.60
C LEU A 166 31.12 -3.42 -18.87
N SER A 167 31.15 -4.32 -19.84
CA SER A 167 30.38 -4.23 -21.07
C SER A 167 28.86 -4.24 -20.79
N ALA A 168 28.42 -5.14 -19.91
CA ALA A 168 27.02 -5.24 -19.51
C ALA A 168 26.54 -3.98 -18.76
N PHE A 169 27.35 -3.39 -17.89
CA PHE A 169 27.05 -2.11 -17.21
C PHE A 169 26.94 -0.96 -18.20
N ALA A 170 27.87 -0.86 -19.15
CA ALA A 170 27.85 0.17 -20.19
C ALA A 170 26.56 0.10 -21.03
N GLN A 171 26.12 -1.12 -21.40
CA GLN A 171 24.90 -1.33 -22.17
C GLN A 171 23.63 -0.90 -21.41
N ARG A 172 23.58 -1.10 -20.09
CA ARG A 172 22.44 -0.70 -19.23
C ARG A 172 22.57 0.70 -18.66
N ARG A 173 23.61 1.46 -18.97
CA ARG A 173 23.91 2.78 -18.38
C ARG A 173 23.95 2.76 -16.85
N ILE A 174 24.41 1.65 -16.28
CA ILE A 174 24.61 1.53 -14.83
C ILE A 174 26.00 2.08 -14.54
N ALA A 175 26.08 3.07 -13.65
CA ALA A 175 27.40 3.55 -13.17
C ALA A 175 28.08 2.43 -12.36
N PRO A 176 29.39 2.24 -12.48
CA PRO A 176 30.15 1.26 -11.72
C PRO A 176 30.15 1.57 -10.22
#